data_53d21ee8cbe01e3db6c7498ba1118b30
#
_entry.id   53d21ee8cbe01e3db6c7498ba1118b30
#
_cell.length_a   1.000
_cell.length_b   1.000
_cell.length_c   1.000
_cell.angle_alpha   90.00
_cell.angle_beta   90.00
_cell.angle_gamma   90.00
#
_symmetry.space_group_name_H-M   'P 1'
#
loop_
_entity.id
_entity.type
_entity.pdbx_description
1 polymer ?
#
loop_
_entity_poly.entity_id
_entity_poly.type
_entity_poly.pdbx_seq_one_letter_code
_entity_poly.pdbx_strand_id
1 'polypeptide(L)'
;MSLDFQLHKTSGPARRATLLLPHGQVETPVFMPVGTAASVKAVPQNLLEALDAQIILGNTYHLYLRPGHELIRNLGGLHRFMSWPRAILTDSGGFQVFSLNELRKVTENGVEFRSHLDGSSHFFSPEHSMDVQIALGSDIVMAFDECTEYPADRARARHSLETTLRWADRSRQHFDAHKHERPWGPEFAGQTPNLFGIVQGGMYSDLRRECAERLVEMDFPGYAIGGLSVGEPRELTCEIIAETLPHLPADKPRYVMGVGYPDEIAEYARMGVDMMDCVLPTRAARHGLLFTSEGRVNIKNRKYAADQNPPDLACSCMVCGRYSRAYLRHLMTAQEPLAAVLNTLHNLAFYLDTMRRVREEIEA
;
A
#
# COMPACT_ATOMS: atom_id res chain seq x y z
N MET A 1 22.75 0.81 -5.68
CA MET A 1 22.53 -0.56 -6.18
C MET A 1 21.07 -0.64 -6.58
N SER A 2 20.73 -1.29 -7.67
CA SER A 2 19.35 -1.60 -8.03
C SER A 2 18.73 -2.45 -6.93
N LEU A 3 17.40 -2.38 -6.76
CA LEU A 3 16.62 -3.28 -5.90
C LEU A 3 17.09 -4.73 -6.11
N ASP A 4 17.35 -5.44 -5.03
CA ASP A 4 17.66 -6.87 -5.11
C ASP A 4 16.37 -7.65 -4.82
N PHE A 5 15.80 -8.22 -5.89
CA PHE A 5 14.62 -9.08 -5.84
C PHE A 5 15.03 -10.52 -6.14
N GLN A 6 15.04 -11.34 -5.10
CA GLN A 6 15.50 -12.72 -5.16
C GLN A 6 14.31 -13.67 -5.26
N LEU A 7 14.01 -14.14 -6.48
CA LEU A 7 12.97 -15.13 -6.72
C LEU A 7 13.47 -16.52 -6.28
N HIS A 8 12.78 -17.17 -5.35
CA HIS A 8 13.16 -18.47 -4.78
C HIS A 8 12.40 -19.62 -5.41
N LYS A 9 11.07 -19.48 -5.57
CA LYS A 9 10.20 -20.54 -6.08
C LYS A 9 8.99 -19.95 -6.81
N THR A 10 8.47 -20.69 -7.76
CA THR A 10 7.18 -20.44 -8.41
C THR A 10 6.30 -21.68 -8.31
N SER A 11 5.00 -21.47 -8.15
CA SER A 11 3.96 -22.52 -8.21
C SER A 11 2.86 -22.03 -9.14
N GLY A 12 2.88 -22.51 -10.40
CA GLY A 12 2.11 -21.88 -11.47
C GLY A 12 2.53 -20.42 -11.63
N PRO A 13 1.59 -19.44 -11.65
CA PRO A 13 1.93 -18.02 -11.71
C PRO A 13 2.38 -17.43 -10.37
N ALA A 14 2.07 -18.08 -9.23
CA ALA A 14 2.42 -17.61 -7.91
C ALA A 14 3.95 -17.60 -7.69
N ARG A 15 4.43 -16.59 -6.95
CA ARG A 15 5.86 -16.31 -6.80
C ARG A 15 6.23 -16.20 -5.33
N ARG A 16 7.32 -16.84 -4.92
CA ARG A 16 7.95 -16.70 -3.60
C ARG A 16 9.31 -16.03 -3.77
N ALA A 17 9.48 -14.86 -3.19
CA ALA A 17 10.72 -14.08 -3.33
C ALA A 17 11.05 -13.31 -2.06
N THR A 18 12.26 -12.72 -2.03
CA THR A 18 12.70 -11.76 -1.01
C THR A 18 13.10 -10.45 -1.67
N LEU A 19 12.59 -9.34 -1.15
CA LEU A 19 13.06 -7.99 -1.45
C LEU A 19 14.13 -7.61 -0.43
N LEU A 20 15.33 -7.27 -0.88
CA LEU A 20 16.36 -6.67 -0.03
C LEU A 20 16.28 -5.15 -0.15
N LEU A 21 15.92 -4.50 0.94
CA LEU A 21 15.74 -3.05 1.04
C LEU A 21 16.70 -2.48 2.10
N PRO A 22 16.97 -1.16 2.09
CA PRO A 22 17.86 -0.54 3.06
C PRO A 22 17.49 -0.83 4.52
N HIS A 23 16.20 -0.79 4.86
CA HIS A 23 15.72 -1.03 6.23
C HIS A 23 15.23 -2.46 6.47
N GLY A 24 15.73 -3.45 5.73
CA GLY A 24 15.50 -4.87 5.99
C GLY A 24 14.98 -5.68 4.82
N GLN A 25 14.75 -6.96 5.09
CA GLN A 25 14.21 -7.93 4.14
C GLN A 25 12.69 -7.93 4.18
N VAL A 26 12.06 -8.15 3.03
CA VAL A 26 10.61 -8.30 2.89
C VAL A 26 10.33 -9.58 2.11
N GLU A 27 9.68 -10.52 2.77
CA GLU A 27 9.28 -11.80 2.19
C GLU A 27 7.98 -11.66 1.39
N THR A 28 8.02 -11.96 0.11
CA THR A 28 6.85 -11.86 -0.77
C THR A 28 6.22 -13.21 -1.10
N PRO A 29 4.91 -13.28 -1.36
CA PRO A 29 3.94 -12.17 -1.35
C PRO A 29 3.75 -11.56 0.04
N VAL A 30 3.51 -10.23 0.07
CA VAL A 30 3.39 -9.46 1.32
C VAL A 30 2.18 -8.53 1.30
N PHE A 31 1.55 -8.38 2.47
CA PHE A 31 0.57 -7.33 2.73
C PHE A 31 1.23 -6.19 3.51
N MET A 32 1.01 -4.95 3.08
CA MET A 32 1.54 -3.74 3.70
C MET A 32 0.46 -3.02 4.52
N PRO A 33 0.53 -3.00 5.86
CA PRO A 33 -0.35 -2.17 6.67
C PRO A 33 -0.20 -0.68 6.31
N VAL A 34 -1.34 0.03 6.18
CA VAL A 34 -1.34 1.44 5.80
C VAL A 34 -1.21 2.35 7.01
N GLY A 35 -0.14 3.14 7.04
CA GLY A 35 0.19 4.16 8.03
C GLY A 35 -0.03 5.58 7.52
N THR A 36 -1.27 5.99 7.24
CA THR A 36 -1.65 7.23 6.54
C THR A 36 -0.94 8.50 7.04
N ALA A 37 -0.81 8.68 8.33
CA ALA A 37 -0.21 9.87 8.95
C ALA A 37 0.96 9.48 9.87
N ALA A 38 1.92 8.74 9.34
CA ALA A 38 3.04 8.14 10.07
C ALA A 38 2.57 7.22 11.22
N SER A 39 1.40 6.60 11.06
CA SER A 39 0.84 5.70 12.06
C SER A 39 -0.15 4.74 11.43
N VAL A 40 0.05 3.45 11.61
CA VAL A 40 -0.99 2.45 11.37
C VAL A 40 -2.06 2.64 12.46
N LYS A 41 -3.26 3.04 12.05
CA LYS A 41 -4.28 3.55 12.98
C LYS A 41 -4.55 2.60 14.13
N ALA A 42 -4.46 3.13 15.34
CA ALA A 42 -4.68 2.46 16.63
C ALA A 42 -3.66 1.36 16.99
N VAL A 43 -2.51 1.28 16.31
CA VAL A 43 -1.48 0.27 16.61
C VAL A 43 -0.11 0.94 16.77
N PRO A 44 0.52 0.84 17.92
CA PRO A 44 1.90 1.29 18.13
C PRO A 44 2.89 0.33 17.43
N GLN A 45 4.08 0.84 17.11
CA GLN A 45 5.07 0.15 16.28
C GLN A 45 5.53 -1.19 16.85
N ASN A 46 5.77 -1.28 18.15
CA ASN A 46 6.18 -2.52 18.81
C ASN A 46 5.14 -3.66 18.63
N LEU A 47 3.86 -3.34 18.51
CA LEU A 47 2.83 -4.35 18.24
C LEU A 47 2.78 -4.74 16.76
N LEU A 48 3.11 -3.82 15.83
CA LEU A 48 3.31 -4.17 14.42
C LEU A 48 4.53 -5.07 14.22
N GLU A 49 5.62 -4.79 14.94
CA GLU A 49 6.81 -5.62 14.96
C GLU A 49 6.51 -7.03 15.51
N ALA A 50 5.72 -7.12 16.58
CA ALA A 50 5.28 -8.39 17.17
C ALA A 50 4.36 -9.20 16.23
N LEU A 51 3.65 -8.55 15.32
CA LEU A 51 2.87 -9.18 14.24
C LEU A 51 3.73 -9.57 13.04
N ASP A 52 5.02 -9.26 13.07
CA ASP A 52 5.96 -9.43 11.96
C ASP A 52 5.56 -8.68 10.68
N ALA A 53 5.00 -7.47 10.81
CA ALA A 53 4.86 -6.58 9.68
C ALA A 53 6.26 -6.14 9.20
N GLN A 54 6.65 -6.53 7.98
CA GLN A 54 8.01 -6.31 7.46
C GLN A 54 8.13 -4.99 6.71
N ILE A 55 7.02 -4.49 6.17
CA ILE A 55 6.92 -3.24 5.44
C ILE A 55 5.57 -2.59 5.74
N ILE A 56 5.55 -1.27 5.80
CA ILE A 56 4.32 -0.47 5.92
C ILE A 56 4.25 0.56 4.81
N LEU A 57 3.04 1.06 4.54
CA LEU A 57 2.82 2.12 3.57
C LEU A 57 2.51 3.46 4.25
N GLY A 58 3.23 4.53 3.87
CA GLY A 58 2.94 5.92 4.22
C GLY A 58 2.26 6.67 3.08
N ASN A 59 1.29 7.55 3.40
CA ASN A 59 0.62 8.33 2.37
C ASN A 59 1.26 9.71 2.18
N THR A 60 1.91 9.92 1.07
CA THR A 60 2.64 11.15 0.69
C THR A 60 1.79 12.40 0.82
N TYR A 61 0.57 12.41 0.27
CA TYR A 61 -0.35 13.54 0.34
C TYR A 61 -0.64 13.98 1.78
N HIS A 62 -0.96 13.04 2.66
CA HIS A 62 -1.30 13.37 4.06
C HIS A 62 -0.09 13.87 4.82
N LEU A 63 1.07 13.26 4.62
CA LEU A 63 2.32 13.64 5.28
C LEU A 63 2.87 14.97 4.77
N TYR A 64 2.67 15.29 3.49
CA TYR A 64 2.96 16.60 2.90
C TYR A 64 2.13 17.69 3.55
N LEU A 65 0.82 17.51 3.70
CA LEU A 65 -0.06 18.51 4.32
C LEU A 65 0.16 18.63 5.83
N ARG A 66 0.42 17.49 6.51
CA ARG A 66 0.60 17.51 7.97
C ARG A 66 1.42 16.28 8.42
N PRO A 67 2.55 16.46 9.09
CA PRO A 67 3.09 17.73 9.62
C PRO A 67 3.91 18.56 8.61
N GLY A 68 4.08 18.06 7.38
CA GLY A 68 4.93 18.62 6.34
C GLY A 68 6.22 17.81 6.17
N HIS A 69 6.59 17.55 4.92
CA HIS A 69 7.74 16.70 4.58
C HIS A 69 9.08 17.29 5.04
N GLU A 70 9.25 18.63 5.01
CA GLU A 70 10.46 19.28 5.49
C GLU A 70 10.67 19.09 7.01
N LEU A 71 9.60 19.13 7.80
CA LEU A 71 9.71 18.82 9.23
C LEU A 71 10.17 17.37 9.42
N ILE A 72 9.59 16.43 8.70
CA ILE A 72 9.96 15.01 8.80
C ILE A 72 11.41 14.80 8.34
N ARG A 73 11.84 15.45 7.25
CA ARG A 73 13.23 15.46 6.78
C ARG A 73 14.20 15.90 7.88
N ASN A 74 13.91 17.06 8.50
CA ASN A 74 14.75 17.63 9.55
C ASN A 74 14.82 16.76 10.83
N LEU A 75 13.83 15.89 11.03
CA LEU A 75 13.80 14.91 12.13
C LEU A 75 14.42 13.55 11.75
N GLY A 76 15.01 13.42 10.55
CA GLY A 76 15.73 12.24 10.09
C GLY A 76 14.86 11.23 9.32
N GLY A 77 13.78 11.69 8.68
CA GLY A 77 12.87 10.89 7.87
C GLY A 77 11.82 10.14 8.67
N LEU A 78 10.93 9.43 7.96
CA LEU A 78 9.80 8.71 8.58
C LEU A 78 10.25 7.64 9.57
N HIS A 79 11.31 6.90 9.28
CA HIS A 79 11.82 5.83 10.14
C HIS A 79 12.13 6.37 11.55
N ARG A 80 12.86 7.48 11.64
CA ARG A 80 13.16 8.11 12.94
C ARG A 80 11.96 8.83 13.54
N PHE A 81 11.19 9.54 12.71
CA PHE A 81 10.04 10.30 13.16
C PHE A 81 8.98 9.44 13.83
N MET A 82 8.70 8.25 13.29
CA MET A 82 7.68 7.34 13.84
C MET A 82 8.25 6.16 14.62
N SER A 83 9.60 6.09 14.79
CA SER A 83 10.28 4.96 15.44
C SER A 83 9.93 3.60 14.80
N TRP A 84 10.05 3.52 13.46
CA TRP A 84 9.82 2.31 12.70
C TRP A 84 11.12 1.83 12.05
N PRO A 85 11.71 0.67 12.48
CA PRO A 85 13.01 0.24 12.02
C PRO A 85 13.03 -0.56 10.72
N ARG A 86 11.86 -0.93 10.20
CA ARG A 86 11.70 -1.79 9.02
C ARG A 86 11.32 -0.99 7.78
N ALA A 87 11.18 -1.66 6.63
CA ALA A 87 10.92 -1.01 5.35
C ALA A 87 9.63 -0.15 5.34
N ILE A 88 9.69 0.93 4.55
CA ILE A 88 8.56 1.84 4.27
C ILE A 88 8.44 2.01 2.76
N LEU A 89 7.21 1.89 2.25
CA LEU A 89 6.82 2.38 0.93
C LEU A 89 5.99 3.66 1.11
N THR A 90 6.23 4.68 0.29
CA THR A 90 5.34 5.84 0.17
C THR A 90 4.62 5.82 -1.16
N ASP A 91 3.30 6.08 -1.17
CA ASP A 91 2.54 6.26 -2.40
C ASP A 91 2.93 7.56 -3.13
N SER A 92 2.46 7.74 -4.37
CA SER A 92 2.74 8.94 -5.16
C SER A 92 2.04 10.21 -4.64
N GLY A 93 0.98 10.06 -3.82
CA GLY A 93 0.05 11.11 -3.46
C GLY A 93 -1.04 11.36 -4.51
N GLY A 94 -0.89 10.82 -5.71
CA GLY A 94 -1.80 11.03 -6.85
C GLY A 94 -3.25 10.66 -6.52
N PHE A 95 -3.50 9.43 -6.06
CA PHE A 95 -4.86 8.95 -5.75
C PHE A 95 -5.60 9.85 -4.76
N GLN A 96 -4.94 10.32 -3.69
CA GLN A 96 -5.58 11.19 -2.68
C GLN A 96 -5.91 12.56 -3.26
N VAL A 97 -5.04 13.12 -4.08
CA VAL A 97 -5.32 14.37 -4.80
C VAL A 97 -6.52 14.19 -5.73
N PHE A 98 -6.64 13.03 -6.41
CA PHE A 98 -7.76 12.73 -7.31
C PHE A 98 -9.06 12.40 -6.57
N SER A 99 -9.01 11.68 -5.46
CA SER A 99 -10.20 11.16 -4.76
C SER A 99 -10.80 12.13 -3.73
N LEU A 100 -9.98 12.99 -3.10
CA LEU A 100 -10.41 13.84 -1.98
C LEU A 100 -10.74 15.28 -2.39
N ASN A 101 -10.49 15.67 -3.63
CA ASN A 101 -10.64 17.05 -4.06
C ASN A 101 -11.62 17.19 -5.23
N GLU A 102 -12.83 17.67 -4.94
CA GLU A 102 -13.81 18.07 -5.96
C GLU A 102 -13.30 19.27 -6.79
N LEU A 103 -12.42 20.10 -6.21
CA LEU A 103 -11.85 21.30 -6.83
C LEU A 103 -10.37 21.07 -7.23
N ARG A 104 -10.12 20.01 -8.01
CA ARG A 104 -8.81 19.76 -8.60
C ARG A 104 -8.76 20.19 -10.06
N LYS A 105 -7.61 20.65 -10.48
CA LYS A 105 -7.32 20.94 -11.89
C LYS A 105 -6.09 20.17 -12.32
N VAL A 106 -6.30 19.16 -13.16
CA VAL A 106 -5.21 18.40 -13.79
C VAL A 106 -4.71 19.18 -14.99
N THR A 107 -3.41 19.32 -15.10
CA THR A 107 -2.69 19.96 -16.21
C THR A 107 -1.54 19.07 -16.64
N GLU A 108 -0.92 19.35 -17.77
CA GLU A 108 0.29 18.65 -18.22
C GLU A 108 1.43 18.70 -17.18
N ASN A 109 1.52 19.80 -16.43
CA ASN A 109 2.60 20.03 -15.47
C ASN A 109 2.37 19.40 -14.10
N GLY A 110 1.14 18.98 -13.78
CA GLY A 110 0.77 18.44 -12.47
C GLY A 110 -0.67 18.78 -12.10
N VAL A 111 -0.99 18.70 -10.81
CA VAL A 111 -2.33 18.88 -10.28
C VAL A 111 -2.38 20.04 -9.29
N GLU A 112 -3.24 20.99 -9.55
CA GLU A 112 -3.63 22.04 -8.61
C GLU A 112 -4.80 21.54 -7.77
N PHE A 113 -4.74 21.69 -6.44
CA PHE A 113 -5.79 21.26 -5.53
C PHE A 113 -5.85 22.13 -4.28
N ARG A 114 -6.95 22.01 -3.54
CA ARG A 114 -7.11 22.67 -2.24
C ARG A 114 -6.95 21.66 -1.10
N SER A 115 -6.21 22.03 -0.07
CA SER A 115 -6.06 21.23 1.16
C SER A 115 -7.43 21.04 1.84
N HIS A 116 -7.75 19.80 2.17
CA HIS A 116 -8.95 19.45 2.96
C HIS A 116 -8.84 19.85 4.42
N LEU A 117 -7.66 20.29 4.89
CA LEU A 117 -7.42 20.68 6.27
C LEU A 117 -7.76 22.16 6.52
N ASP A 118 -7.39 23.03 5.59
CA ASP A 118 -7.45 24.50 5.77
C ASP A 118 -7.85 25.26 4.51
N GLY A 119 -8.08 24.56 3.39
CA GLY A 119 -8.49 25.16 2.12
C GLY A 119 -7.37 25.85 1.34
N SER A 120 -6.11 25.80 1.81
CA SER A 120 -4.96 26.35 1.09
C SER A 120 -4.77 25.72 -0.30
N SER A 121 -4.31 26.51 -1.26
CA SER A 121 -4.04 26.03 -2.63
C SER A 121 -2.66 25.44 -2.72
N HIS A 122 -2.54 24.27 -3.34
CA HIS A 122 -1.30 23.53 -3.54
C HIS A 122 -1.18 23.11 -4.99
N PHE A 123 0.06 22.95 -5.45
CA PHE A 123 0.39 22.39 -6.74
C PHE A 123 1.31 21.18 -6.56
N PHE A 124 0.92 20.04 -7.09
CA PHE A 124 1.69 18.79 -7.05
C PHE A 124 2.11 18.41 -8.46
N SER A 125 3.40 18.48 -8.73
CA SER A 125 4.01 17.99 -9.97
C SER A 125 4.69 16.64 -9.74
N PRO A 126 5.07 15.90 -10.79
CA PRO A 126 5.91 14.72 -10.67
C PRO A 126 7.18 14.98 -9.86
N GLU A 127 7.87 16.07 -10.12
CA GLU A 127 9.10 16.48 -9.42
C GLU A 127 8.81 16.73 -7.93
N HIS A 128 7.76 17.49 -7.63
CA HIS A 128 7.40 17.79 -6.25
C HIS A 128 6.97 16.53 -5.46
N SER A 129 6.29 15.58 -6.10
CA SER A 129 5.99 14.27 -5.48
C SER A 129 7.29 13.53 -5.12
N MET A 130 8.30 13.57 -5.99
CA MET A 130 9.62 12.97 -5.71
C MET A 130 10.33 13.69 -4.57
N ASP A 131 10.35 15.02 -4.54
CA ASP A 131 10.95 15.82 -3.46
C ASP A 131 10.33 15.43 -2.10
N VAL A 132 8.99 15.34 -2.04
CA VAL A 132 8.28 14.96 -0.83
C VAL A 132 8.68 13.55 -0.39
N GLN A 133 8.64 12.55 -1.28
CA GLN A 133 8.95 11.16 -0.93
C GLN A 133 10.43 10.97 -0.55
N ILE A 134 11.35 11.66 -1.22
CA ILE A 134 12.78 11.67 -0.85
C ILE A 134 12.97 12.28 0.54
N ALA A 135 12.29 13.39 0.84
CA ALA A 135 12.33 14.02 2.15
C ALA A 135 11.72 13.14 3.25
N LEU A 136 10.67 12.37 2.94
CA LEU A 136 10.09 11.37 3.86
C LEU A 136 11.08 10.22 4.12
N GLY A 137 11.95 9.88 3.17
CA GLY A 137 12.99 8.87 3.33
C GLY A 137 12.46 7.44 3.37
N SER A 138 11.49 7.08 2.51
CA SER A 138 11.02 5.71 2.35
C SER A 138 11.99 4.85 1.53
N ASP A 139 11.91 3.52 1.66
CA ASP A 139 12.73 2.56 0.90
C ASP A 139 12.24 2.40 -0.53
N ILE A 140 10.92 2.46 -0.71
CA ILE A 140 10.26 2.41 -2.01
C ILE A 140 9.42 3.68 -2.16
N VAL A 141 9.59 4.36 -3.29
CA VAL A 141 8.84 5.52 -3.71
C VAL A 141 8.07 5.22 -4.99
N MET A 142 6.93 5.86 -5.19
CA MET A 142 6.07 5.62 -6.36
C MET A 142 6.12 6.79 -7.32
N ALA A 143 6.26 6.53 -8.62
CA ALA A 143 6.15 7.56 -9.65
C ALA A 143 4.79 8.25 -9.58
N PHE A 144 4.74 9.55 -9.88
CA PHE A 144 3.49 10.28 -9.86
C PHE A 144 2.63 9.87 -11.06
N ASP A 145 1.36 9.53 -10.81
CA ASP A 145 0.43 8.99 -11.79
C ASP A 145 -0.91 9.70 -11.78
N GLU A 146 -1.67 9.56 -12.86
CA GLU A 146 -3.05 10.00 -12.94
C GLU A 146 -3.99 8.81 -12.80
N CYS A 147 -4.57 8.61 -11.61
CA CYS A 147 -5.56 7.59 -11.37
C CYS A 147 -6.90 7.97 -12.03
N THR A 148 -7.47 7.06 -12.81
CA THR A 148 -8.74 7.25 -13.49
C THR A 148 -9.90 6.80 -12.60
N GLU A 149 -11.00 7.53 -12.63
CA GLU A 149 -12.27 7.13 -12.01
C GLU A 149 -12.90 5.91 -12.70
N TYR A 150 -13.82 5.23 -12.00
CA TYR A 150 -14.65 4.18 -12.60
C TYR A 150 -16.14 4.55 -12.51
N PRO A 151 -16.91 4.39 -13.60
CA PRO A 151 -16.44 4.03 -14.96
C PRO A 151 -15.80 5.23 -15.68
N ALA A 152 -14.81 4.95 -16.52
CA ALA A 152 -14.22 5.91 -17.44
C ALA A 152 -14.36 5.41 -18.88
N ASP A 153 -14.60 6.30 -19.82
CA ASP A 153 -14.58 5.93 -21.24
C ASP A 153 -13.13 5.71 -21.73
N ARG A 154 -13.03 5.12 -22.92
CA ARG A 154 -11.72 4.77 -23.49
C ARG A 154 -10.85 6.01 -23.78
N ALA A 155 -11.43 7.13 -24.18
CA ALA A 155 -10.69 8.34 -24.47
C ALA A 155 -10.10 8.93 -23.17
N ARG A 156 -10.87 8.93 -22.08
CA ARG A 156 -10.43 9.34 -20.76
C ARG A 156 -9.31 8.43 -20.22
N ALA A 157 -9.47 7.10 -20.35
CA ALA A 157 -8.45 6.13 -19.95
C ALA A 157 -7.14 6.29 -20.76
N ARG A 158 -7.24 6.53 -22.07
CA ARG A 158 -6.10 6.83 -22.96
C ARG A 158 -5.39 8.11 -22.52
N HIS A 159 -6.13 9.17 -22.26
CA HIS A 159 -5.55 10.44 -21.81
C HIS A 159 -4.77 10.28 -20.50
N SER A 160 -5.37 9.59 -19.52
CA SER A 160 -4.72 9.30 -18.23
C SER A 160 -3.45 8.47 -18.39
N LEU A 161 -3.49 7.44 -19.23
CA LEU A 161 -2.32 6.63 -19.55
C LEU A 161 -1.17 7.49 -20.11
N GLU A 162 -1.44 8.34 -21.11
CA GLU A 162 -0.42 9.19 -21.72
C GLU A 162 0.14 10.20 -20.70
N THR A 163 -0.71 10.77 -19.86
CA THR A 163 -0.28 11.67 -18.78
C THR A 163 0.60 10.93 -17.78
N THR A 164 0.18 9.72 -17.34
CA THR A 164 0.95 8.88 -16.41
C THR A 164 2.33 8.54 -16.96
N LEU A 165 2.45 8.19 -18.23
CA LEU A 165 3.76 7.88 -18.85
C LEU A 165 4.70 9.09 -18.90
N ARG A 166 4.18 10.27 -19.27
CA ARG A 166 5.00 11.50 -19.25
C ARG A 166 5.43 11.88 -17.82
N TRP A 167 4.53 11.70 -16.85
CA TRP A 167 4.83 11.95 -15.45
C TRP A 167 5.78 10.92 -14.83
N ALA A 168 5.71 9.67 -15.28
CA ALA A 168 6.66 8.62 -14.87
C ALA A 168 8.09 8.94 -15.33
N ASP A 169 8.27 9.40 -16.58
CA ASP A 169 9.57 9.82 -17.09
C ASP A 169 10.14 11.02 -16.32
N ARG A 170 9.31 12.06 -16.08
CA ARG A 170 9.70 13.24 -15.27
C ARG A 170 10.02 12.86 -13.83
N SER A 171 9.21 11.98 -13.21
CA SER A 171 9.48 11.46 -11.86
C SER A 171 10.82 10.75 -11.81
N ARG A 172 11.13 9.91 -12.79
CA ARG A 172 12.39 9.17 -12.88
C ARG A 172 13.58 10.10 -13.02
N GLN A 173 13.54 11.04 -13.97
CA GLN A 173 14.62 11.99 -14.20
C GLN A 173 14.93 12.81 -12.94
N HIS A 174 13.91 13.32 -12.28
CA HIS A 174 14.06 14.10 -11.06
C HIS A 174 14.56 13.23 -9.89
N PHE A 175 13.98 12.05 -9.69
CA PHE A 175 14.40 11.10 -8.68
C PHE A 175 15.86 10.70 -8.84
N ASP A 176 16.32 10.36 -10.04
CA ASP A 176 17.69 9.94 -10.30
C ASP A 176 18.71 11.04 -9.97
N ALA A 177 18.34 12.31 -10.16
CA ALA A 177 19.17 13.46 -9.79
C ALA A 177 19.25 13.68 -8.27
N HIS A 178 18.15 13.41 -7.51
CA HIS A 178 18.00 13.83 -6.11
C HIS A 178 17.93 12.69 -5.08
N LYS A 179 17.85 11.42 -5.49
CA LYS A 179 17.66 10.24 -4.59
C LYS A 179 18.69 10.11 -3.46
N HIS A 180 19.86 10.76 -3.58
CA HIS A 180 20.91 10.78 -2.56
C HIS A 180 20.65 11.81 -1.46
N GLU A 181 19.68 12.70 -1.61
CA GLU A 181 19.32 13.74 -0.64
C GLU A 181 18.41 13.25 0.50
N ARG A 182 18.13 11.95 0.53
CA ARG A 182 17.32 11.30 1.56
C ARG A 182 17.91 11.51 2.96
N PRO A 183 17.08 11.61 4.01
CA PRO A 183 17.51 11.94 5.37
C PRO A 183 18.00 10.72 6.18
N TRP A 184 18.55 9.69 5.55
CA TRP A 184 19.03 8.49 6.23
C TRP A 184 20.39 8.72 6.89
N GLY A 185 20.64 7.98 7.97
CA GLY A 185 21.89 8.04 8.69
C GLY A 185 23.10 7.47 7.91
N PRO A 186 24.31 7.68 8.45
CA PRO A 186 25.55 7.22 7.81
C PRO A 186 25.65 5.70 7.64
N GLU A 187 24.89 4.93 8.45
CA GLU A 187 24.78 3.46 8.33
C GLU A 187 24.19 3.00 6.99
N PHE A 188 23.49 3.88 6.28
CA PHE A 188 22.92 3.64 4.95
C PHE A 188 23.76 4.28 3.83
N ALA A 189 25.03 4.61 4.07
CA ALA A 189 25.88 5.21 3.07
C ALA A 189 25.96 4.34 1.79
N GLY A 190 25.79 4.98 0.63
CA GLY A 190 25.77 4.30 -0.68
C GLY A 190 24.47 3.59 -1.05
N GLN A 191 23.49 3.53 -0.17
CA GLN A 191 22.15 3.00 -0.46
C GLN A 191 21.22 4.13 -0.93
N THR A 192 20.23 3.80 -1.72
CA THR A 192 19.20 4.73 -2.24
C THR A 192 17.82 4.08 -2.17
N PRO A 193 16.75 4.88 -2.08
CA PRO A 193 15.39 4.36 -2.29
C PRO A 193 15.21 3.82 -3.71
N ASN A 194 14.10 3.12 -3.93
CA ASN A 194 13.78 2.46 -5.19
C ASN A 194 12.47 3.05 -5.75
N LEU A 195 12.52 3.58 -6.97
CA LEU A 195 11.37 4.17 -7.65
C LEU A 195 10.60 3.11 -8.43
N PHE A 196 9.31 2.93 -8.15
CA PHE A 196 8.42 2.03 -8.90
C PHE A 196 7.55 2.81 -9.90
N GLY A 197 7.37 2.25 -11.09
CA GLY A 197 6.41 2.74 -12.08
C GLY A 197 5.00 2.24 -11.78
N ILE A 198 3.97 3.00 -12.21
CA ILE A 198 2.55 2.64 -12.01
C ILE A 198 1.87 2.48 -13.35
N VAL A 199 1.34 1.27 -13.61
CA VAL A 199 0.56 0.97 -14.81
C VAL A 199 -0.86 1.50 -14.64
N GLN A 200 -1.30 2.34 -15.58
CA GLN A 200 -2.66 2.85 -15.71
C GLN A 200 -3.26 2.39 -17.05
N GLY A 201 -4.53 2.70 -17.32
CA GLY A 201 -5.22 2.32 -18.56
C GLY A 201 -6.71 2.03 -18.36
N GLY A 202 -7.26 2.39 -17.18
CA GLY A 202 -8.65 2.09 -16.81
C GLY A 202 -8.93 0.60 -16.83
N MET A 203 -10.11 0.21 -17.34
CA MET A 203 -10.52 -1.20 -17.48
C MET A 203 -10.36 -1.67 -18.95
N TYR A 204 -9.28 -1.25 -19.63
CA TYR A 204 -9.00 -1.58 -21.02
C TYR A 204 -7.66 -2.33 -21.11
N SER A 205 -7.72 -3.64 -21.32
CA SER A 205 -6.55 -4.55 -21.31
C SER A 205 -5.46 -4.13 -22.29
N ASP A 206 -5.84 -3.67 -23.49
CA ASP A 206 -4.89 -3.21 -24.49
C ASP A 206 -4.18 -1.89 -24.08
N LEU A 207 -4.87 -1.00 -23.37
CA LEU A 207 -4.25 0.20 -22.80
C LEU A 207 -3.31 -0.16 -21.63
N ARG A 208 -3.70 -1.11 -20.79
CA ARG A 208 -2.88 -1.63 -19.72
C ARG A 208 -1.59 -2.26 -20.24
N ARG A 209 -1.70 -3.08 -21.28
CA ARG A 209 -0.55 -3.66 -21.97
C ARG A 209 0.38 -2.58 -22.48
N GLU A 210 -0.12 -1.62 -23.25
CA GLU A 210 0.65 -0.53 -23.81
C GLU A 210 1.38 0.27 -22.71
N CYS A 211 0.68 0.58 -21.61
CA CYS A 211 1.27 1.28 -20.49
C CYS A 211 2.40 0.47 -19.83
N ALA A 212 2.15 -0.83 -19.59
CA ALA A 212 3.13 -1.72 -19.00
C ALA A 212 4.39 -1.82 -19.87
N GLU A 213 4.24 -2.09 -21.18
CA GLU A 213 5.35 -2.20 -22.13
C GLU A 213 6.20 -0.92 -22.15
N ARG A 214 5.60 0.26 -22.24
CA ARG A 214 6.30 1.56 -22.24
C ARG A 214 6.96 1.87 -20.89
N LEU A 215 6.38 1.48 -19.76
CA LEU A 215 7.03 1.61 -18.45
C LEU A 215 8.22 0.65 -18.30
N VAL A 216 8.11 -0.56 -18.87
CA VAL A 216 9.22 -1.54 -18.87
C VAL A 216 10.40 -1.01 -19.68
N GLU A 217 10.19 -0.33 -20.80
CA GLU A 217 11.24 0.37 -21.56
C GLU A 217 11.95 1.45 -20.73
N MET A 218 11.26 2.05 -19.75
CA MET A 218 11.87 2.99 -18.81
C MET A 218 12.70 2.32 -17.71
N ASP A 219 12.67 0.98 -17.58
CA ASP A 219 13.45 0.15 -16.65
C ASP A 219 13.36 0.57 -15.16
N PHE A 220 12.16 0.59 -14.60
CA PHE A 220 11.97 0.79 -13.17
C PHE A 220 12.43 -0.44 -12.37
N PRO A 221 12.91 -0.26 -11.10
CA PRO A 221 13.22 -1.37 -10.19
C PRO A 221 12.03 -2.27 -9.84
N GLY A 222 10.80 -1.76 -9.95
CA GLY A 222 9.56 -2.50 -9.71
C GLY A 222 8.37 -1.80 -10.35
N TYR A 223 7.24 -2.51 -10.41
CA TYR A 223 6.04 -2.05 -11.11
C TYR A 223 4.79 -2.25 -10.26
N ALA A 224 3.92 -1.24 -10.24
CA ALA A 224 2.62 -1.33 -9.63
C ALA A 224 1.50 -1.33 -10.68
N ILE A 225 0.39 -1.96 -10.35
CA ILE A 225 -0.87 -1.92 -11.08
C ILE A 225 -1.79 -0.99 -10.29
N GLY A 226 -1.98 0.24 -10.79
CA GLY A 226 -2.83 1.25 -10.18
C GLY A 226 -4.23 1.32 -10.81
N GLY A 227 -5.09 2.22 -10.32
CA GLY A 227 -6.42 2.46 -10.85
C GLY A 227 -7.37 1.28 -10.70
N LEU A 228 -7.21 0.49 -9.65
CA LEU A 228 -8.10 -0.58 -9.21
C LEU A 228 -8.72 -0.24 -7.86
N SER A 229 -9.77 -0.97 -7.43
CA SER A 229 -10.57 -0.67 -6.23
C SER A 229 -11.17 0.74 -6.22
N VAL A 230 -11.52 1.25 -7.38
CA VAL A 230 -12.15 2.57 -7.59
C VAL A 230 -13.67 2.48 -7.81
N GLY A 231 -14.26 1.30 -7.62
CA GLY A 231 -15.71 1.05 -7.71
C GLY A 231 -16.12 -0.03 -8.72
N GLU A 232 -15.17 -0.63 -9.40
CA GLU A 232 -15.39 -1.74 -10.35
C GLU A 232 -15.75 -3.05 -9.62
N PRO A 233 -16.45 -3.99 -10.31
CA PRO A 233 -16.68 -5.33 -9.78
C PRO A 233 -15.37 -6.12 -9.59
N ARG A 234 -15.34 -7.01 -8.60
CA ARG A 234 -14.17 -7.86 -8.28
C ARG A 234 -13.68 -8.68 -9.49
N GLU A 235 -14.61 -9.23 -10.24
CA GLU A 235 -14.31 -10.05 -11.41
C GLU A 235 -13.50 -9.25 -12.44
N LEU A 236 -13.85 -7.98 -12.63
CA LEU A 236 -13.13 -7.08 -13.54
C LEU A 236 -11.75 -6.72 -12.98
N THR A 237 -11.62 -6.52 -11.66
CA THR A 237 -10.31 -6.34 -11.01
C THR A 237 -9.40 -7.56 -11.26
N CYS A 238 -9.91 -8.79 -11.07
CA CYS A 238 -9.17 -10.03 -11.34
C CYS A 238 -8.73 -10.13 -12.80
N GLU A 239 -9.65 -9.84 -13.74
CA GLU A 239 -9.37 -9.85 -15.18
C GLU A 239 -8.24 -8.88 -15.54
N ILE A 240 -8.33 -7.64 -15.08
CA ILE A 240 -7.32 -6.59 -15.35
C ILE A 240 -5.95 -6.96 -14.75
N ILE A 241 -5.91 -7.54 -13.55
CA ILE A 241 -4.66 -8.03 -12.96
C ILE A 241 -4.08 -9.16 -13.82
N ALA A 242 -4.88 -10.17 -14.17
CA ALA A 242 -4.46 -11.31 -14.99
C ALA A 242 -3.90 -10.88 -16.36
N GLU A 243 -4.53 -9.89 -16.98
CA GLU A 243 -4.14 -9.36 -18.29
C GLU A 243 -2.92 -8.43 -18.24
N THR A 244 -2.67 -7.78 -17.10
CA THR A 244 -1.54 -6.86 -16.96
C THR A 244 -0.24 -7.58 -16.58
N LEU A 245 -0.30 -8.58 -15.69
CA LEU A 245 0.87 -9.27 -15.13
C LEU A 245 1.83 -9.87 -16.19
N PRO A 246 1.37 -10.47 -17.31
CA PRO A 246 2.27 -11.03 -18.33
C PRO A 246 3.17 -10.00 -19.01
N HIS A 247 2.81 -8.72 -18.97
CA HIS A 247 3.57 -7.61 -19.58
C HIS A 247 4.58 -6.99 -18.61
N LEU A 248 4.66 -7.47 -17.37
CA LEU A 248 5.63 -7.03 -16.37
C LEU A 248 6.78 -8.03 -16.24
N PRO A 249 8.04 -7.57 -16.05
CA PRO A 249 9.21 -8.44 -15.96
C PRO A 249 9.08 -9.48 -14.84
N ALA A 250 9.61 -10.68 -15.08
CA ALA A 250 9.57 -11.77 -14.13
C ALA A 250 10.59 -11.59 -12.97
N ASP A 251 11.65 -10.85 -13.21
CA ASP A 251 12.73 -10.55 -12.28
C ASP A 251 12.55 -9.25 -11.49
N LYS A 252 11.36 -8.64 -11.57
CA LYS A 252 11.00 -7.42 -10.85
C LYS A 252 9.78 -7.66 -9.95
N PRO A 253 9.66 -6.96 -8.79
CA PRO A 253 8.47 -7.03 -7.95
C PRO A 253 7.25 -6.39 -8.61
N ARG A 254 6.09 -6.98 -8.34
CA ARG A 254 4.78 -6.60 -8.87
C ARG A 254 3.84 -6.23 -7.73
N TYR A 255 3.37 -5.02 -7.72
CA TYR A 255 2.54 -4.48 -6.65
C TYR A 255 1.14 -4.13 -7.16
N VAL A 256 0.08 -4.63 -6.54
CA VAL A 256 -1.31 -4.20 -6.80
C VAL A 256 -1.77 -3.28 -5.70
N MET A 257 -2.12 -2.04 -6.07
CA MET A 257 -2.37 -0.94 -5.14
C MET A 257 -3.81 -0.94 -4.62
N GLY A 258 -3.96 -0.70 -3.31
CA GLY A 258 -5.25 -0.39 -2.67
C GLY A 258 -6.26 -1.54 -2.58
N VAL A 259 -5.84 -2.77 -2.71
CA VAL A 259 -6.68 -3.99 -2.70
C VAL A 259 -6.43 -4.82 -1.46
N GLY A 260 -7.29 -5.57 -0.91
CA GLY A 260 -8.66 -5.96 -1.08
C GLY A 260 -9.10 -6.69 0.19
N TYR A 261 -10.11 -7.57 0.15
CA TYR A 261 -10.43 -8.48 1.24
C TYR A 261 -9.38 -9.60 1.39
N PRO A 262 -9.33 -10.33 2.54
CA PRO A 262 -8.32 -11.37 2.75
C PRO A 262 -8.31 -12.47 1.68
N ASP A 263 -9.47 -12.88 1.19
CA ASP A 263 -9.62 -13.85 0.10
C ASP A 263 -9.13 -13.29 -1.24
N GLU A 264 -9.33 -12.01 -1.50
CA GLU A 264 -8.87 -11.33 -2.71
C GLU A 264 -7.34 -11.22 -2.74
N ILE A 265 -6.71 -10.77 -1.65
CA ILE A 265 -5.24 -10.67 -1.61
C ILE A 265 -4.56 -12.03 -1.74
N ALA A 266 -5.16 -13.10 -1.20
CA ALA A 266 -4.67 -14.46 -1.39
C ALA A 266 -4.81 -14.92 -2.86
N GLU A 267 -5.91 -14.58 -3.52
CA GLU A 267 -6.12 -14.86 -4.95
C GLU A 267 -5.10 -14.10 -5.81
N TYR A 268 -4.93 -12.80 -5.60
CA TYR A 268 -3.97 -11.99 -6.38
C TYR A 268 -2.52 -12.47 -6.18
N ALA A 269 -2.15 -12.86 -4.97
CA ALA A 269 -0.84 -13.45 -4.71
C ALA A 269 -0.63 -14.76 -5.51
N ARG A 270 -1.67 -15.63 -5.60
CA ARG A 270 -1.61 -16.83 -6.44
C ARG A 270 -1.55 -16.53 -7.94
N MET A 271 -2.00 -15.35 -8.38
CA MET A 271 -1.87 -14.87 -9.76
C MET A 271 -0.47 -14.33 -10.08
N GLY A 272 0.41 -14.16 -9.09
CA GLY A 272 1.78 -13.66 -9.26
C GLY A 272 2.01 -12.22 -8.83
N VAL A 273 1.14 -11.69 -7.97
CA VAL A 273 1.34 -10.40 -7.30
C VAL A 273 2.22 -10.59 -6.06
N ASP A 274 3.23 -9.74 -5.90
CA ASP A 274 4.20 -9.82 -4.80
C ASP A 274 3.83 -8.92 -3.62
N MET A 275 3.23 -7.77 -3.88
CA MET A 275 2.96 -6.73 -2.87
C MET A 275 1.53 -6.22 -2.98
N MET A 276 0.89 -5.99 -1.84
CA MET A 276 -0.48 -5.44 -1.76
C MET A 276 -0.63 -4.61 -0.49
N ASP A 277 -1.46 -3.59 -0.56
CA ASP A 277 -1.89 -2.77 0.58
C ASP A 277 -3.40 -2.54 0.56
N CYS A 278 -3.99 -2.29 1.69
CA CYS A 278 -5.27 -1.60 1.78
C CYS A 278 -5.55 -1.08 3.20
N VAL A 279 -6.46 -0.12 3.30
CA VAL A 279 -6.91 0.43 4.59
C VAL A 279 -7.95 -0.45 5.28
N LEU A 280 -8.43 -1.49 4.61
CA LEU A 280 -9.60 -2.27 5.05
C LEU A 280 -9.41 -2.92 6.43
N PRO A 281 -8.29 -3.60 6.77
CA PRO A 281 -8.15 -4.24 8.08
C PRO A 281 -8.29 -3.25 9.22
N THR A 282 -7.66 -2.07 9.12
CA THR A 282 -7.72 -1.05 10.16
C THR A 282 -9.06 -0.29 10.16
N ARG A 283 -9.61 -0.01 8.97
CA ARG A 283 -10.91 0.69 8.82
C ARG A 283 -12.05 -0.17 9.33
N ALA A 284 -12.14 -1.42 8.89
CA ALA A 284 -13.17 -2.38 9.31
C ALA A 284 -13.15 -2.60 10.83
N ALA A 285 -11.96 -2.78 11.41
CA ALA A 285 -11.77 -2.98 12.85
C ALA A 285 -12.37 -1.85 13.71
N ARG A 286 -12.11 -0.61 13.33
CA ARG A 286 -12.64 0.57 14.03
C ARG A 286 -14.18 0.67 13.95
N HIS A 287 -14.78 0.01 12.98
CA HIS A 287 -16.24 -0.11 12.85
C HIS A 287 -16.80 -1.41 13.45
N GLY A 288 -15.94 -2.25 14.03
CA GLY A 288 -16.32 -3.49 14.71
C GLY A 288 -16.49 -4.69 13.77
N LEU A 289 -15.95 -4.62 12.55
CA LEU A 289 -15.91 -5.76 11.64
C LEU A 289 -14.54 -6.46 11.74
N LEU A 290 -14.59 -7.76 12.11
CA LEU A 290 -13.42 -8.63 12.22
C LEU A 290 -13.43 -9.66 11.09
N PHE A 291 -12.24 -9.99 10.60
CA PHE A 291 -12.01 -11.06 9.63
C PHE A 291 -11.58 -12.32 10.38
N THR A 292 -12.23 -13.43 10.10
CA THR A 292 -11.98 -14.71 10.78
C THR A 292 -11.97 -15.87 9.79
N SER A 293 -11.45 -17.00 10.19
CA SER A 293 -11.47 -18.24 9.40
C SER A 293 -12.89 -18.72 9.07
N GLU A 294 -13.89 -18.33 9.86
CA GLU A 294 -15.31 -18.63 9.65
C GLU A 294 -16.04 -17.53 8.85
N GLY A 295 -15.31 -16.50 8.36
CA GLY A 295 -15.85 -15.37 7.63
C GLY A 295 -15.87 -14.07 8.44
N ARG A 296 -16.77 -13.14 8.11
CA ARG A 296 -16.82 -11.80 8.70
C ARG A 296 -17.66 -11.78 9.97
N VAL A 297 -17.10 -11.23 11.05
CA VAL A 297 -17.77 -11.08 12.35
C VAL A 297 -17.99 -9.60 12.64
N ASN A 298 -19.26 -9.15 12.67
CA ASN A 298 -19.59 -7.84 13.23
C ASN A 298 -19.73 -7.95 14.74
N ILE A 299 -18.71 -7.56 15.47
CA ILE A 299 -18.62 -7.75 16.93
C ILE A 299 -19.71 -6.98 17.71
N LYS A 300 -20.34 -5.97 17.12
CA LYS A 300 -21.43 -5.22 17.74
C LYS A 300 -22.74 -6.03 17.86
N ASN A 301 -22.86 -7.13 17.13
CA ASN A 301 -24.06 -7.94 17.13
C ASN A 301 -24.38 -8.47 18.54
N ARG A 302 -25.68 -8.40 18.95
CA ARG A 302 -26.15 -8.81 20.27
C ARG A 302 -25.85 -10.28 20.60
N LYS A 303 -25.74 -11.14 19.61
CA LYS A 303 -25.43 -12.56 19.83
C LYS A 303 -24.10 -12.79 20.55
N TYR A 304 -23.14 -11.83 20.46
CA TYR A 304 -21.84 -11.90 21.11
C TYR A 304 -21.80 -11.31 22.52
N ALA A 305 -22.96 -10.88 23.10
CA ALA A 305 -23.00 -10.21 24.40
C ALA A 305 -22.48 -11.08 25.57
N ALA A 306 -22.64 -12.41 25.46
CA ALA A 306 -22.17 -13.39 26.45
C ALA A 306 -21.25 -14.46 25.81
N ASP A 307 -20.72 -14.22 24.61
CA ASP A 307 -19.88 -15.17 23.90
C ASP A 307 -18.44 -15.13 24.44
N GLN A 308 -18.05 -16.19 25.14
CA GLN A 308 -16.71 -16.34 25.74
C GLN A 308 -15.64 -16.81 24.76
N ASN A 309 -16.01 -17.20 23.53
CA ASN A 309 -15.05 -17.60 22.52
C ASN A 309 -14.18 -16.42 22.07
N PRO A 310 -12.94 -16.69 21.61
CA PRO A 310 -12.11 -15.68 20.99
C PRO A 310 -12.73 -15.17 19.66
N PRO A 311 -12.21 -14.08 19.11
CA PRO A 311 -12.59 -13.60 17.76
C PRO A 311 -12.58 -14.70 16.71
N ASP A 312 -11.52 -15.52 16.69
CA ASP A 312 -11.31 -16.62 15.78
C ASP A 312 -10.58 -17.77 16.50
N LEU A 313 -11.17 -18.97 16.48
CA LEU A 313 -10.60 -20.17 17.12
C LEU A 313 -9.34 -20.70 16.39
N ALA A 314 -9.20 -20.42 15.10
CA ALA A 314 -8.06 -20.84 14.30
C ALA A 314 -6.90 -19.80 14.30
N CYS A 315 -7.09 -18.64 14.94
CA CYS A 315 -6.12 -17.56 14.97
C CYS A 315 -5.30 -17.58 16.26
N SER A 316 -3.97 -17.59 16.14
CA SER A 316 -3.03 -17.58 17.26
C SER A 316 -2.59 -16.18 17.73
N CYS A 317 -3.19 -15.09 17.19
CA CYS A 317 -2.78 -13.75 17.57
C CYS A 317 -3.04 -13.47 19.07
N MET A 318 -2.34 -12.48 19.61
CA MET A 318 -2.45 -12.06 21.02
C MET A 318 -3.89 -11.76 21.42
N VAL A 319 -4.71 -11.22 20.54
CA VAL A 319 -6.10 -10.88 20.81
C VAL A 319 -6.94 -12.14 20.98
N CYS A 320 -6.82 -13.10 20.07
CA CYS A 320 -7.53 -14.38 20.16
C CYS A 320 -7.07 -15.23 21.34
N GLY A 321 -5.80 -15.13 21.74
CA GLY A 321 -5.28 -15.84 22.91
C GLY A 321 -5.73 -15.27 24.27
N ARG A 322 -6.30 -14.05 24.32
CA ARG A 322 -6.57 -13.36 25.60
C ARG A 322 -7.99 -12.86 25.78
N TYR A 323 -8.71 -12.51 24.70
CA TYR A 323 -9.96 -11.76 24.79
C TYR A 323 -11.11 -12.50 24.12
N SER A 324 -12.29 -12.44 24.76
CA SER A 324 -13.52 -13.01 24.23
C SER A 324 -14.25 -12.02 23.32
N ARG A 325 -15.11 -12.56 22.45
CA ARG A 325 -16.05 -11.76 21.64
C ARG A 325 -16.96 -10.89 22.54
N ALA A 326 -17.36 -11.38 23.71
CA ALA A 326 -18.16 -10.61 24.68
C ALA A 326 -17.41 -9.36 25.16
N TYR A 327 -16.12 -9.49 25.51
CA TYR A 327 -15.33 -8.35 25.96
C TYR A 327 -15.09 -7.34 24.83
N LEU A 328 -14.72 -7.79 23.63
CA LEU A 328 -14.52 -6.89 22.48
C LEU A 328 -15.82 -6.17 22.10
N ARG A 329 -16.95 -6.87 22.16
CA ARG A 329 -18.26 -6.25 21.99
C ARG A 329 -18.54 -5.18 23.06
N HIS A 330 -18.27 -5.48 24.32
CA HIS A 330 -18.43 -4.51 25.42
C HIS A 330 -17.61 -3.25 25.13
N LEU A 331 -16.32 -3.36 24.80
CA LEU A 331 -15.47 -2.23 24.47
C LEU A 331 -16.02 -1.40 23.29
N MET A 332 -16.49 -2.08 22.23
CA MET A 332 -17.09 -1.40 21.07
C MET A 332 -18.36 -0.64 21.41
N THR A 333 -19.23 -1.21 22.26
CA THR A 333 -20.50 -0.58 22.65
C THR A 333 -20.29 0.53 23.69
N ALA A 334 -19.27 0.42 24.52
CA ALA A 334 -18.83 1.43 25.48
C ALA A 334 -17.98 2.55 24.83
N GLN A 335 -17.66 2.41 23.53
CA GLN A 335 -16.81 3.36 22.78
C GLN A 335 -15.40 3.51 23.38
N GLU A 336 -14.87 2.46 24.02
CA GLU A 336 -13.53 2.45 24.57
C GLU A 336 -12.47 2.45 23.46
N PRO A 337 -11.45 3.32 23.50
CA PRO A 337 -10.38 3.36 22.51
C PRO A 337 -9.67 2.01 22.33
N LEU A 338 -9.59 1.19 23.40
CA LEU A 338 -9.00 -0.15 23.38
C LEU A 338 -9.70 -1.07 22.37
N ALA A 339 -10.98 -0.87 22.07
CA ALA A 339 -11.68 -1.62 21.03
C ALA A 339 -11.01 -1.47 19.66
N ALA A 340 -10.65 -0.24 19.29
CA ALA A 340 -9.97 0.04 18.03
C ALA A 340 -8.59 -0.64 17.97
N VAL A 341 -7.85 -0.63 19.08
CA VAL A 341 -6.53 -1.27 19.18
C VAL A 341 -6.64 -2.79 18.98
N LEU A 342 -7.45 -3.45 19.80
CA LEU A 342 -7.56 -4.91 19.79
C LEU A 342 -8.13 -5.44 18.48
N ASN A 343 -9.20 -4.82 17.98
CA ASN A 343 -9.80 -5.22 16.71
C ASN A 343 -8.85 -5.03 15.54
N THR A 344 -8.06 -3.93 15.53
CA THR A 344 -7.08 -3.68 14.47
C THR A 344 -5.94 -4.69 14.53
N LEU A 345 -5.43 -5.01 15.71
CA LEU A 345 -4.40 -6.03 15.89
C LEU A 345 -4.86 -7.39 15.36
N HIS A 346 -6.09 -7.80 15.68
CA HIS A 346 -6.64 -9.05 15.18
C HIS A 346 -6.73 -9.05 13.64
N ASN A 347 -7.31 -8.00 13.05
CA ASN A 347 -7.47 -7.93 11.60
C ASN A 347 -6.12 -7.89 10.87
N LEU A 348 -5.13 -7.14 11.38
CA LEU A 348 -3.79 -7.12 10.80
C LEU A 348 -3.12 -8.48 10.92
N ALA A 349 -3.21 -9.15 12.07
CA ALA A 349 -2.71 -10.51 12.23
C ALA A 349 -3.31 -11.45 11.20
N PHE A 350 -4.62 -11.36 10.95
CA PHE A 350 -5.30 -12.18 9.97
C PHE A 350 -4.81 -11.95 8.53
N TYR A 351 -4.58 -10.68 8.14
CA TYR A 351 -4.04 -10.34 6.82
C TYR A 351 -2.59 -10.79 6.63
N LEU A 352 -1.74 -10.56 7.61
CA LEU A 352 -0.34 -10.98 7.57
C LEU A 352 -0.21 -12.50 7.56
N ASP A 353 -1.02 -13.20 8.36
CA ASP A 353 -1.09 -14.67 8.38
C ASP A 353 -1.60 -15.24 7.05
N THR A 354 -2.55 -14.57 6.40
CA THR A 354 -3.02 -14.95 5.05
C THR A 354 -1.85 -14.99 4.07
N MET A 355 -0.99 -13.96 4.06
CA MET A 355 0.18 -13.94 3.18
C MET A 355 1.23 -14.99 3.58
N ARG A 356 1.44 -15.21 4.88
CA ARG A 356 2.34 -16.28 5.35
C ARG A 356 1.89 -17.65 4.83
N ARG A 357 0.60 -17.97 4.92
CA ARG A 357 0.04 -19.22 4.40
C ARG A 357 0.22 -19.36 2.89
N VAL A 358 0.00 -18.28 2.12
CA VAL A 358 0.24 -18.32 0.66
C VAL A 358 1.71 -18.57 0.35
N ARG A 359 2.66 -17.99 1.11
CA ARG A 359 4.09 -18.29 0.96
C ARG A 359 4.39 -19.77 1.23
N GLU A 360 3.83 -20.33 2.30
CA GLU A 360 3.96 -21.77 2.65
C GLU A 360 3.37 -22.67 1.56
N GLU A 361 2.20 -22.32 1.00
CA GLU A 361 1.59 -23.04 -0.13
C GLU A 361 2.49 -23.05 -1.38
N ILE A 362 3.19 -21.93 -1.67
CA ILE A 362 4.11 -21.86 -2.82
C ILE A 362 5.37 -22.69 -2.56
N GLU A 363 5.84 -22.73 -1.31
CA GLU A 363 7.03 -23.49 -0.91
C GLU A 363 6.78 -25.01 -0.84
N ALA A 364 5.56 -25.45 -0.60
CA ALA A 364 5.18 -26.86 -0.61
C ALA A 364 5.23 -27.48 -2.01
#